data_771cc91ca8acedc2395c8af8f4c9343c
#
_entry.id   771cc91ca8acedc2395c8af8f4c9343c
#
_cell.length_a   1.000
_cell.length_b   1.000
_cell.length_c   1.000
_cell.angle_alpha   90.00
_cell.angle_beta   90.00
_cell.angle_gamma   90.00
#
_symmetry.space_group_name_H-M   'P 1'
#
loop_
_entity.id
_entity.type
_entity.pdbx_description
1 polymer ?
#
loop_
_entity_poly.entity_id
_entity_poly.type
_entity_poly.pdbx_seq_one_letter_code
_entity_poly.pdbx_strand_id
1 'polypeptide(L)'
;MPVASTRRSFVSFLGGAAAIGLGTAGTQALAADLPAPKGKVILKMAGTIANINVAKDGAAVFDLPMLEALGMQSFVTTTPWHDGPVKLEGVPMSRLMDFVGAKGTGVTVKALNDYVTEIPMEDFTKYPVILALKRDGVYMPVKDKGPLFIVYPYDSNPDLKHQRFYSRSAWQVAQIIVK
;
A
#
# COMPACT_ATOMS: atom_id res chain seq x y z
N MET A 1 0.49 -73.30 62.53
CA MET A 1 -0.59 -72.58 61.92
C MET A 1 -0.33 -71.09 62.25
N PRO A 2 0.20 -70.28 61.36
CA PRO A 2 0.35 -68.91 61.63
C PRO A 2 -0.57 -68.05 60.76
N VAL A 3 -1.10 -66.97 61.39
CA VAL A 3 -2.04 -66.01 60.88
C VAL A 3 -1.26 -64.92 60.15
N ALA A 4 -1.67 -64.62 58.92
CA ALA A 4 -1.08 -63.56 58.12
C ALA A 4 -1.65 -62.18 58.52
N SER A 5 -0.75 -61.24 58.77
CA SER A 5 -1.05 -59.83 59.07
C SER A 5 -1.00 -58.99 57.80
N THR A 6 -2.17 -58.45 57.41
CA THR A 6 -2.33 -57.55 56.25
C THR A 6 -2.02 -56.10 56.66
N ARG A 7 -0.95 -55.52 56.11
CA ARG A 7 -0.66 -54.09 56.26
C ARG A 7 -1.32 -53.34 55.13
N ARG A 8 -2.25 -52.43 55.47
CA ARG A 8 -2.86 -51.43 54.56
C ARG A 8 -1.92 -50.26 54.40
N SER A 9 -1.42 -50.07 53.22
CA SER A 9 -0.69 -48.85 52.84
C SER A 9 -1.68 -47.82 52.31
N PHE A 10 -1.71 -46.65 52.98
CA PHE A 10 -2.43 -45.47 52.51
C PHE A 10 -1.56 -44.79 51.46
N VAL A 11 -2.09 -44.68 50.22
CA VAL A 11 -1.48 -43.89 49.16
C VAL A 11 -2.17 -42.54 49.15
N SER A 12 -1.46 -41.50 49.54
CA SER A 12 -1.92 -40.11 49.43
C SER A 12 -1.77 -39.64 47.99
N PHE A 13 -2.89 -39.36 47.37
CA PHE A 13 -2.92 -38.71 46.05
C PHE A 13 -2.71 -37.19 46.23
N LEU A 14 -1.53 -36.68 45.87
CA LEU A 14 -1.32 -35.25 45.64
C LEU A 14 -1.87 -34.88 44.24
N GLY A 15 -2.97 -34.14 44.24
CA GLY A 15 -3.50 -33.55 43.01
C GLY A 15 -2.60 -32.41 42.53
N GLY A 16 -1.87 -32.64 41.45
CA GLY A 16 -1.17 -31.60 40.71
C GLY A 16 -2.14 -30.92 39.75
N ALA A 17 -2.51 -29.65 40.01
CA ALA A 17 -3.22 -28.84 39.06
C ALA A 17 -2.26 -28.40 37.94
N ALA A 18 -2.37 -29.02 36.80
CA ALA A 18 -1.68 -28.56 35.60
C ALA A 18 -2.40 -27.31 35.04
N ALA A 19 -1.84 -26.13 35.23
CA ALA A 19 -2.28 -24.91 34.58
C ALA A 19 -1.87 -24.98 33.07
N ILE A 20 -2.85 -25.26 32.23
CA ILE A 20 -2.69 -25.16 30.78
C ILE A 20 -2.67 -23.67 30.45
N GLY A 21 -1.46 -23.12 30.28
CA GLY A 21 -1.26 -21.79 29.72
C GLY A 21 -1.68 -21.81 28.24
N LEU A 22 -2.84 -21.22 27.92
CA LEU A 22 -3.17 -20.88 26.53
C LEU A 22 -2.20 -19.79 26.07
N GLY A 23 -1.11 -20.21 25.44
CA GLY A 23 -0.27 -19.33 24.67
C GLY A 23 -1.07 -18.84 23.47
N THR A 24 -1.50 -17.58 23.49
CA THR A 24 -1.99 -16.89 22.28
C THR A 24 -0.81 -16.81 21.31
N ALA A 25 -0.75 -17.75 20.38
CA ALA A 25 0.13 -17.61 19.22
C ALA A 25 -0.39 -16.42 18.42
N GLY A 26 0.21 -15.26 18.66
CA GLY A 26 0.03 -14.11 17.80
C GLY A 26 0.49 -14.52 16.42
N THR A 27 -0.43 -14.67 15.49
CA THR A 27 -0.15 -14.79 14.06
C THR A 27 0.51 -13.48 13.63
N GLN A 28 1.84 -13.43 13.66
CA GLN A 28 2.58 -12.41 12.94
C GLN A 28 2.25 -12.66 11.47
N ALA A 29 1.45 -11.77 10.88
CA ALA A 29 1.30 -11.73 9.45
C ALA A 29 2.71 -11.54 8.88
N LEU A 30 3.22 -12.59 8.24
CA LEU A 30 4.48 -12.53 7.50
C LEU A 30 4.28 -11.46 6.44
N ALA A 31 5.06 -10.38 6.51
CA ALA A 31 5.13 -9.40 5.44
C ALA A 31 5.51 -10.18 4.17
N ALA A 32 4.68 -10.10 3.13
CA ALA A 32 5.00 -10.73 1.87
C ALA A 32 6.15 -9.96 1.24
N ASP A 33 7.26 -10.63 0.99
CA ASP A 33 8.38 -10.03 0.27
C ASP A 33 7.93 -9.69 -1.15
N LEU A 34 7.95 -8.41 -1.47
CA LEU A 34 7.69 -7.96 -2.84
C LEU A 34 8.84 -8.40 -3.75
N PRO A 35 8.54 -8.74 -5.02
CA PRO A 35 9.61 -9.06 -5.97
C PRO A 35 10.56 -7.87 -6.15
N ALA A 36 11.84 -8.16 -6.36
CA ALA A 36 12.81 -7.12 -6.68
C ALA A 36 12.54 -6.55 -8.09
N PRO A 37 12.71 -5.23 -8.29
CA PRO A 37 12.60 -4.62 -9.61
C PRO A 37 13.67 -5.18 -10.56
N LYS A 38 13.29 -5.43 -11.81
CA LYS A 38 14.20 -5.90 -12.88
C LYS A 38 14.67 -4.75 -13.77
N GLY A 39 13.96 -3.63 -13.73
CA GLY A 39 14.21 -2.44 -14.52
C GLY A 39 14.58 -1.23 -13.68
N LYS A 40 14.55 -0.05 -14.31
CA LYS A 40 14.77 1.23 -13.62
C LYS A 40 13.68 1.46 -12.59
N VAL A 41 14.06 1.67 -11.33
CA VAL A 41 13.13 2.09 -10.28
C VAL A 41 12.59 3.48 -10.61
N ILE A 42 11.26 3.61 -10.63
CA ILE A 42 10.55 4.86 -10.92
C ILE A 42 9.66 5.33 -9.76
N LEU A 43 9.41 4.46 -8.77
CA LEU A 43 8.65 4.81 -7.57
C LEU A 43 9.30 4.18 -6.34
N LYS A 44 9.43 4.96 -5.25
CA LYS A 44 9.78 4.49 -3.91
C LYS A 44 8.59 4.74 -2.98
N MET A 45 8.19 3.71 -2.22
CA MET A 45 7.19 3.85 -1.16
C MET A 45 7.83 3.52 0.19
N ALA A 46 7.45 4.25 1.23
CA ALA A 46 7.98 4.09 2.58
C ALA A 46 6.92 4.50 3.63
N GLY A 47 7.30 4.48 4.90
CA GLY A 47 6.41 4.81 6.02
C GLY A 47 5.70 3.59 6.56
N THR A 48 4.42 3.72 6.93
CA THR A 48 3.65 2.63 7.54
C THR A 48 3.13 1.65 6.47
N ILE A 49 4.05 0.83 5.92
CA ILE A 49 3.78 -0.21 4.93
C ILE A 49 4.27 -1.57 5.46
N ALA A 50 3.57 -2.66 5.11
CA ALA A 50 3.91 -4.00 5.56
C ALA A 50 4.80 -4.76 4.57
N ASN A 51 4.56 -4.58 3.25
CA ASN A 51 5.23 -5.32 2.20
C ASN A 51 6.34 -4.45 1.59
N ILE A 52 7.58 -4.92 1.67
CA ILE A 52 8.79 -4.20 1.23
C ILE A 52 9.67 -5.10 0.37
N ASN A 53 10.55 -4.53 -0.43
CA ASN A 53 11.61 -5.24 -1.17
C ASN A 53 13.00 -4.59 -1.00
N VAL A 54 13.11 -3.54 -0.20
CA VAL A 54 14.38 -2.92 0.22
C VAL A 54 14.40 -2.87 1.74
N ALA A 55 14.82 -3.97 2.37
CA ALA A 55 14.79 -4.12 3.82
C ALA A 55 15.60 -3.05 4.58
N LYS A 56 16.76 -2.66 4.04
CA LYS A 56 17.65 -1.64 4.64
C LYS A 56 16.94 -0.30 4.84
N ASP A 57 16.04 0.07 3.92
CA ASP A 57 15.34 1.35 3.94
C ASP A 57 13.90 1.23 4.48
N GLY A 58 13.43 0.01 4.78
CA GLY A 58 12.02 -0.24 5.10
C GLY A 58 11.10 0.22 3.96
N ALA A 59 11.49 0.00 2.71
CA ALA A 59 10.84 0.58 1.54
C ALA A 59 10.39 -0.48 0.54
N ALA A 60 9.35 -0.16 -0.22
CA ALA A 60 8.94 -0.83 -1.44
C ALA A 60 9.34 0.03 -2.64
N VAL A 61 10.08 -0.55 -3.58
CA VAL A 61 10.48 0.12 -4.82
C VAL A 61 9.88 -0.61 -6.02
N PHE A 62 9.51 0.16 -7.04
CA PHE A 62 8.80 -0.33 -8.22
C PHE A 62 9.48 0.15 -9.49
N ASP A 63 9.61 -0.77 -10.44
CA ASP A 63 9.81 -0.45 -11.84
C ASP A 63 8.47 -0.41 -12.60
N LEU A 64 8.51 -0.05 -13.86
CA LEU A 64 7.31 0.09 -14.68
C LEU A 64 6.51 -1.22 -14.81
N PRO A 65 7.14 -2.40 -15.14
CA PRO A 65 6.42 -3.67 -15.20
C PRO A 65 5.74 -4.07 -13.89
N MET A 66 6.35 -3.79 -12.75
CA MET A 66 5.75 -4.09 -11.44
C MET A 66 4.47 -3.27 -11.21
N LEU A 67 4.46 -2.00 -11.57
CA LEU A 67 3.27 -1.16 -11.48
C LEU A 67 2.16 -1.67 -12.42
N GLU A 68 2.49 -1.96 -13.69
CA GLU A 68 1.50 -2.47 -14.66
C GLU A 68 0.89 -3.81 -14.22
N ALA A 69 1.68 -4.69 -13.61
CA ALA A 69 1.22 -5.98 -13.10
C ALA A 69 0.16 -5.87 -11.99
N LEU A 70 0.06 -4.72 -11.32
CA LEU A 70 -1.00 -4.45 -10.35
C LEU A 70 -2.38 -4.27 -11.02
N GLY A 71 -2.43 -4.17 -12.33
CA GLY A 71 -3.65 -4.00 -13.12
C GLY A 71 -3.99 -2.54 -13.36
N MET A 72 -4.03 -2.20 -14.64
CA MET A 72 -4.29 -0.85 -15.13
C MET A 72 -5.78 -0.55 -15.19
N GLN A 73 -6.15 0.69 -14.87
CA GLN A 73 -7.45 1.28 -15.14
C GLN A 73 -7.30 2.54 -15.97
N SER A 74 -8.35 2.97 -16.65
CA SER A 74 -8.35 4.19 -17.41
C SER A 74 -9.65 4.97 -17.28
N PHE A 75 -9.55 6.28 -17.43
CA PHE A 75 -10.69 7.16 -17.57
C PHE A 75 -10.33 8.34 -18.50
N VAL A 76 -11.34 9.00 -19.00
CA VAL A 76 -11.21 10.26 -19.74
C VAL A 76 -11.69 11.38 -18.85
N THR A 77 -10.92 12.46 -18.75
CA THR A 77 -11.28 13.62 -17.95
C THR A 77 -10.61 14.89 -18.46
N THR A 78 -11.27 16.04 -18.27
CA THR A 78 -10.61 17.34 -18.39
C THR A 78 -9.72 17.60 -17.20
N THR A 79 -8.65 18.35 -17.36
CA THR A 79 -7.75 18.75 -16.29
C THR A 79 -7.34 20.22 -16.47
N PRO A 80 -6.91 20.93 -15.42
CA PRO A 80 -6.41 22.31 -15.56
C PRO A 80 -5.11 22.43 -16.36
N TRP A 81 -4.47 21.32 -16.71
CA TRP A 81 -3.11 21.27 -17.29
C TRP A 81 -3.07 20.75 -18.74
N HIS A 82 -4.21 20.42 -19.31
CA HIS A 82 -4.32 19.92 -20.67
C HIS A 82 -5.45 20.63 -21.39
N ASP A 83 -5.26 20.85 -22.70
CA ASP A 83 -6.30 21.36 -23.55
C ASP A 83 -7.30 20.24 -23.89
N GLY A 84 -8.55 20.39 -23.40
CA GLY A 84 -9.60 19.39 -23.59
C GLY A 84 -9.47 18.12 -22.75
N PRO A 85 -10.35 17.14 -22.99
CA PRO A 85 -10.33 15.86 -22.29
C PRO A 85 -9.16 14.99 -22.73
N VAL A 86 -8.51 14.31 -21.78
CA VAL A 86 -7.41 13.37 -22.03
C VAL A 86 -7.75 12.00 -21.45
N LYS A 87 -7.34 10.93 -22.12
CA LYS A 87 -7.41 9.57 -21.58
C LYS A 87 -6.17 9.31 -20.71
N LEU A 88 -6.38 9.02 -19.45
CA LEU A 88 -5.31 8.66 -18.51
C LEU A 88 -5.45 7.19 -18.13
N GLU A 89 -4.30 6.48 -18.11
CA GLU A 89 -4.23 5.05 -17.81
C GLU A 89 -3.16 4.81 -16.74
N GLY A 90 -3.52 4.08 -15.69
CA GLY A 90 -2.62 3.86 -14.56
C GLY A 90 -3.16 2.89 -13.53
N VAL A 91 -2.42 2.73 -12.47
CA VAL A 91 -2.75 1.84 -11.36
C VAL A 91 -3.69 2.57 -10.39
N PRO A 92 -4.82 1.96 -9.96
CA PRO A 92 -5.62 2.51 -8.88
C PRO A 92 -4.78 2.72 -7.62
N MET A 93 -4.86 3.91 -7.03
CA MET A 93 -4.13 4.21 -5.80
C MET A 93 -4.55 3.30 -4.65
N SER A 94 -5.85 2.94 -4.53
CA SER A 94 -6.33 1.97 -3.55
C SER A 94 -5.60 0.63 -3.68
N ARG A 95 -5.49 0.10 -4.91
CA ARG A 95 -4.80 -1.18 -5.15
C ARG A 95 -3.30 -1.12 -4.84
N LEU A 96 -2.67 0.00 -5.14
CA LEU A 96 -1.26 0.21 -4.80
C LEU A 96 -1.06 0.25 -3.27
N MET A 97 -1.97 0.93 -2.53
CA MET A 97 -1.95 0.96 -1.06
C MET A 97 -2.17 -0.42 -0.45
N ASP A 98 -3.15 -1.18 -0.97
CA ASP A 98 -3.42 -2.56 -0.53
C ASP A 98 -2.21 -3.47 -0.78
N PHE A 99 -1.57 -3.34 -1.94
CA PHE A 99 -0.43 -4.17 -2.34
C PHE A 99 0.79 -3.97 -1.42
N VAL A 100 1.06 -2.76 -0.98
CA VAL A 100 2.14 -2.49 -0.02
C VAL A 100 1.70 -2.71 1.44
N GLY A 101 0.45 -3.07 1.68
CA GLY A 101 -0.10 -3.23 3.02
C GLY A 101 -0.04 -1.93 3.82
N ALA A 102 -0.43 -0.82 3.20
CA ALA A 102 -0.42 0.50 3.82
C ALA A 102 -1.39 0.58 4.99
N LYS A 103 -0.92 1.07 6.14
CA LYS A 103 -1.71 1.27 7.36
C LYS A 103 -1.51 2.69 7.86
N GLY A 104 -2.31 3.62 7.36
CA GLY A 104 -2.19 5.03 7.71
C GLY A 104 -3.40 5.84 7.33
N THR A 105 -3.42 7.10 7.73
CA THR A 105 -4.52 8.03 7.48
C THR A 105 -4.32 8.88 6.21
N GLY A 106 -3.12 8.86 5.66
CA GLY A 106 -2.78 9.62 4.46
C GLY A 106 -1.39 9.31 3.95
N VAL A 107 -1.04 9.98 2.87
CA VAL A 107 0.28 9.88 2.24
C VAL A 107 0.88 11.26 2.01
N THR A 108 2.21 11.36 2.17
CA THR A 108 2.99 12.48 1.61
C THR A 108 3.57 12.03 0.28
N VAL A 109 3.29 12.77 -0.76
CA VAL A 109 3.81 12.54 -2.12
C VAL A 109 4.91 13.53 -2.41
N LYS A 110 6.05 13.04 -2.92
CA LYS A 110 7.18 13.86 -3.37
C LYS A 110 7.44 13.62 -4.85
N ALA A 111 7.53 14.70 -5.59
CA ALA A 111 7.82 14.70 -7.02
C ALA A 111 9.31 14.94 -7.31
N LEU A 112 9.74 14.69 -8.55
CA LEU A 112 11.11 14.94 -9.01
C LEU A 112 11.47 16.44 -9.06
N ASN A 113 10.46 17.30 -9.14
CA ASN A 113 10.59 18.76 -9.18
C ASN A 113 10.42 19.42 -7.79
N ASP A 114 10.65 18.63 -6.72
CA ASP A 114 10.53 19.04 -5.31
C ASP A 114 9.13 19.46 -4.86
N TYR A 115 8.09 19.26 -5.70
CA TYR A 115 6.72 19.44 -5.26
C TYR A 115 6.36 18.39 -4.21
N VAL A 116 5.75 18.86 -3.12
CA VAL A 116 5.29 18.00 -2.03
C VAL A 116 3.82 18.30 -1.75
N THR A 117 3.02 17.24 -1.63
CA THR A 117 1.61 17.35 -1.25
C THR A 117 1.20 16.22 -0.31
N GLU A 118 0.11 16.43 0.43
CA GLU A 118 -0.49 15.43 1.29
C GLU A 118 -1.86 15.04 0.74
N ILE A 119 -2.13 13.73 0.73
CA ILE A 119 -3.39 13.18 0.25
C ILE A 119 -3.95 12.27 1.35
N PRO A 120 -5.19 12.53 1.85
CA PRO A 120 -5.86 11.62 2.78
C PRO A 120 -6.08 10.25 2.14
N MET A 121 -5.91 9.18 2.92
CA MET A 121 -6.13 7.80 2.44
C MET A 121 -7.59 7.58 1.98
N GLU A 122 -8.54 8.29 2.59
CA GLU A 122 -9.96 8.21 2.21
C GLU A 122 -10.23 8.62 0.75
N ASP A 123 -9.40 9.50 0.16
CA ASP A 123 -9.55 9.90 -1.23
C ASP A 123 -9.42 8.70 -2.18
N PHE A 124 -8.57 7.73 -1.82
CA PHE A 124 -8.32 6.54 -2.64
C PHE A 124 -9.43 5.49 -2.55
N THR A 125 -10.26 5.56 -1.50
CA THR A 125 -11.46 4.71 -1.36
C THR A 125 -12.70 5.39 -1.89
N LYS A 126 -12.78 6.72 -1.75
CA LYS A 126 -13.93 7.51 -2.16
C LYS A 126 -13.97 7.80 -3.65
N TYR A 127 -12.80 7.97 -4.26
CA TYR A 127 -12.67 8.32 -5.68
C TYR A 127 -11.76 7.34 -6.40
N PRO A 128 -12.01 7.02 -7.68
CA PRO A 128 -11.12 6.16 -8.46
C PRO A 128 -9.86 6.91 -8.92
N VAL A 129 -9.07 7.35 -7.93
CA VAL A 129 -7.78 8.02 -8.16
C VAL A 129 -6.79 7.00 -8.73
N ILE A 130 -6.05 7.37 -9.77
CA ILE A 130 -5.01 6.53 -10.35
C ILE A 130 -3.63 7.18 -10.26
N LEU A 131 -2.62 6.35 -10.16
CA LEU A 131 -1.23 6.68 -10.49
C LEU A 131 -1.07 6.44 -11.99
N ALA A 132 -1.29 7.47 -12.79
CA ALA A 132 -1.25 7.38 -14.24
C ALA A 132 0.20 7.20 -14.75
N LEU A 133 0.36 6.27 -15.69
CA LEU A 133 1.59 5.96 -16.40
C LEU A 133 1.52 6.44 -17.84
N LYS A 134 0.32 6.38 -18.43
CA LYS A 134 0.08 6.73 -19.84
C LYS A 134 -0.96 7.83 -19.98
N ARG A 135 -0.77 8.66 -20.99
CA ARG A 135 -1.75 9.60 -21.50
C ARG A 135 -1.98 9.30 -22.98
N ASP A 136 -3.25 9.13 -23.37
CA ASP A 136 -3.66 8.82 -24.75
C ASP A 136 -2.91 7.60 -25.34
N GLY A 137 -2.69 6.56 -24.49
CA GLY A 137 -2.01 5.32 -24.86
C GLY A 137 -0.47 5.38 -24.83
N VAL A 138 0.14 6.54 -24.57
CA VAL A 138 1.59 6.74 -24.59
C VAL A 138 2.12 6.97 -23.19
N TYR A 139 3.25 6.33 -22.82
CA TYR A 139 3.93 6.61 -21.56
C TYR A 139 4.36 8.07 -21.46
N MET A 140 4.07 8.68 -20.32
CA MET A 140 4.40 10.08 -20.10
C MET A 140 5.89 10.25 -19.81
N PRO A 141 6.63 11.03 -20.62
CA PRO A 141 8.01 11.36 -20.32
C PRO A 141 8.10 12.37 -19.15
N VAL A 142 9.25 12.41 -18.46
CA VAL A 142 9.48 13.33 -17.35
C VAL A 142 9.18 14.80 -17.72
N LYS A 143 9.58 15.22 -18.92
CA LYS A 143 9.31 16.59 -19.42
C LYS A 143 7.82 16.92 -19.59
N ASP A 144 6.95 15.91 -19.59
CA ASP A 144 5.51 16.06 -19.78
C ASP A 144 4.73 15.26 -18.72
N LYS A 145 4.87 15.69 -17.46
CA LYS A 145 4.19 15.18 -16.26
C LYS A 145 4.50 13.74 -15.86
N GLY A 146 5.31 13.01 -16.62
CA GLY A 146 5.71 11.64 -16.31
C GLY A 146 6.92 11.55 -15.35
N PRO A 147 7.35 10.34 -15.01
CA PRO A 147 6.80 9.06 -15.47
C PRO A 147 5.48 8.68 -14.79
N LEU A 148 5.13 9.31 -13.66
CA LEU A 148 4.00 8.98 -12.81
C LEU A 148 3.22 10.24 -12.43
N PHE A 149 1.89 10.18 -12.54
CA PHE A 149 1.01 11.30 -12.24
C PHE A 149 -0.20 10.82 -11.42
N ILE A 150 -0.33 11.28 -10.17
CA ILE A 150 -1.54 11.06 -9.38
C ILE A 150 -2.63 11.98 -9.90
N VAL A 151 -3.75 11.41 -10.34
CA VAL A 151 -4.83 12.19 -10.95
C VAL A 151 -6.20 11.65 -10.55
N TYR A 152 -7.14 12.58 -10.39
CA TYR A 152 -8.55 12.34 -10.09
C TYR A 152 -9.39 12.38 -11.37
N PRO A 153 -10.51 11.63 -11.42
CA PRO A 153 -11.44 11.69 -12.55
C PRO A 153 -12.37 12.91 -12.41
N TYR A 154 -11.88 14.10 -12.68
CA TYR A 154 -12.56 15.38 -12.39
C TYR A 154 -13.95 15.51 -13.01
N ASP A 155 -14.17 14.88 -14.16
CA ASP A 155 -15.47 14.97 -14.84
C ASP A 155 -16.50 13.97 -14.30
N SER A 156 -16.09 13.01 -13.45
CA SER A 156 -17.01 12.06 -12.84
C SER A 156 -17.78 12.62 -11.66
N ASN A 157 -17.27 13.70 -11.04
CA ASN A 157 -17.90 14.34 -9.88
C ASN A 157 -17.53 15.83 -9.86
N PRO A 158 -18.52 16.76 -9.90
CA PRO A 158 -18.27 18.20 -9.85
C PRO A 158 -17.43 18.66 -8.66
N ASP A 159 -17.55 17.99 -7.50
CA ASP A 159 -16.79 18.31 -6.30
C ASP A 159 -15.28 18.17 -6.49
N LEU A 160 -14.85 17.34 -7.44
CA LEU A 160 -13.44 17.16 -7.77
C LEU A 160 -12.84 18.35 -8.52
N LYS A 161 -13.66 19.20 -9.15
CA LYS A 161 -13.22 20.42 -9.83
C LYS A 161 -12.97 21.56 -8.84
N HIS A 162 -12.12 21.28 -7.85
CA HIS A 162 -11.79 22.22 -6.79
C HIS A 162 -10.28 22.25 -6.54
N GLN A 163 -9.75 23.43 -6.19
CA GLN A 163 -8.31 23.67 -5.94
C GLN A 163 -7.69 22.62 -5.01
N ARG A 164 -8.44 22.15 -4.02
CA ARG A 164 -7.99 21.11 -3.08
C ARG A 164 -7.56 19.81 -3.80
N PHE A 165 -8.32 19.36 -4.80
CA PHE A 165 -7.98 18.14 -5.55
C PHE A 165 -6.93 18.42 -6.63
N TYR A 166 -6.90 19.61 -7.19
CA TYR A 166 -5.83 20.01 -8.09
C TYR A 166 -4.48 20.01 -7.39
N SER A 167 -4.38 20.54 -6.16
CA SER A 167 -3.13 20.52 -5.40
C SER A 167 -2.74 19.11 -4.91
N ARG A 168 -3.67 18.16 -4.81
CA ARG A 168 -3.37 16.75 -4.51
C ARG A 168 -2.89 15.97 -5.73
N SER A 169 -3.08 16.49 -6.94
CA SER A 169 -2.70 15.84 -8.19
C SER A 169 -1.25 16.16 -8.55
N ALA A 170 -0.35 15.36 -7.99
CA ALA A 170 1.08 15.52 -8.20
C ALA A 170 1.54 14.78 -9.47
N TRP A 171 2.27 15.46 -10.33
CA TRP A 171 2.98 14.86 -11.47
C TRP A 171 4.46 14.66 -11.15
N GLN A 172 5.17 13.89 -12.00
CA GLN A 172 6.57 13.50 -11.78
C GLN A 172 6.78 12.82 -10.43
N VAL A 173 5.81 12.03 -9.97
CA VAL A 173 5.88 11.38 -8.66
C VAL A 173 7.08 10.45 -8.61
N ALA A 174 7.89 10.59 -7.55
CA ALA A 174 9.08 9.78 -7.30
C ALA A 174 8.97 9.00 -5.98
N GLN A 175 8.31 9.56 -4.98
CA GLN A 175 8.18 8.93 -3.67
C GLN A 175 6.79 9.15 -3.06
N ILE A 176 6.28 8.11 -2.38
CA ILE A 176 5.06 8.14 -1.57
C ILE A 176 5.41 7.63 -0.16
N ILE A 177 5.07 8.40 0.86
CA ILE A 177 5.31 8.06 2.27
C ILE A 177 3.96 7.94 2.96
N VAL A 178 3.63 6.74 3.43
CA VAL A 178 2.40 6.44 4.20
C VAL A 178 2.58 6.92 5.65
N LYS A 179 1.58 7.69 6.15
CA LYS A 179 1.58 8.27 7.50
C LYS A 179 0.46 7.70 8.37
#